data_66c7b7bc42c94d014dd65b85874f6ee4
#
_entry.id   66c7b7bc42c94d014dd65b85874f6ee4
#
_cell.length_a   1.000
_cell.length_b   1.000
_cell.length_c   1.000
_cell.angle_alpha   90.00
_cell.angle_beta   90.00
_cell.angle_gamma   90.00
#
_symmetry.space_group_name_H-M   'P 1'
#
loop_
_entity.id
_entity.type
_entity.pdbx_description
1 polymer ?
#
loop_
_entity_poly.entity_id
_entity_poly.type
_entity_poly.pdbx_seq_one_letter_code
_entity_poly.pdbx_strand_id
1 'polypeptide(L)' 'MKYDYIVKQDGQYYKSGEDVPDMGSIVCTSSNGNIRNYEGLSKDIDKLPHYVGTGSSFMATDTADIYKYEKTTDKWNKW' A
#
# COMPACT_ATOMS: atom_id res chain seq x y z
N MET A 1 -11.33 -0.60 -9.44
CA MET A 1 -11.50 -1.53 -10.56
C MET A 1 -12.29 -2.74 -10.09
N LYS A 2 -13.27 -3.16 -10.88
CA LYS A 2 -14.16 -4.29 -10.52
C LYS A 2 -13.86 -5.48 -11.41
N TYR A 3 -13.88 -6.67 -10.79
CA TYR A 3 -13.65 -7.93 -11.50
C TYR A 3 -14.87 -8.84 -11.31
N ASP A 4 -15.05 -9.76 -12.23
CA ASP A 4 -16.13 -10.77 -12.17
C ASP A 4 -15.68 -12.07 -11.50
N TYR A 5 -14.58 -12.00 -10.73
CA TYR A 5 -14.02 -13.13 -9.98
C TYR A 5 -13.41 -12.60 -8.68
N ILE A 6 -13.08 -13.53 -7.76
CA ILE A 6 -12.44 -13.18 -6.50
C ILE A 6 -11.00 -12.76 -6.77
N VAL A 7 -10.62 -11.60 -6.23
CA VAL A 7 -9.27 -11.05 -6.36
C VAL A 7 -8.61 -11.00 -4.99
N LYS A 8 -7.36 -11.43 -4.91
CA LYS A 8 -6.50 -11.20 -3.75
C LYS A 8 -5.47 -10.14 -4.11
N GLN A 9 -5.48 -9.03 -3.38
CA GLN A 9 -4.52 -7.96 -3.57
C GLN A 9 -4.00 -7.49 -2.23
N ASP A 10 -2.68 -7.49 -2.07
CA ASP A 10 -1.99 -7.04 -0.86
C ASP A 10 -2.51 -7.72 0.41
N GLY A 11 -2.76 -9.04 0.33
CA GLY A 11 -3.27 -9.81 1.44
C GLY A 11 -4.75 -9.65 1.73
N GLN A 12 -5.44 -8.80 0.98
CA GLN A 12 -6.88 -8.58 1.11
C GLN A 12 -7.64 -9.32 0.02
N TYR A 13 -8.78 -9.93 0.39
CA TYR A 13 -9.66 -10.59 -0.57
C TYR A 13 -10.81 -9.67 -0.94
N TYR A 14 -11.06 -9.57 -2.24
CA TYR A 14 -12.18 -8.81 -2.79
C TYR A 14 -13.09 -9.78 -3.53
N LYS A 15 -14.39 -9.72 -3.21
CA LYS A 15 -15.39 -10.58 -3.83
C LYS A 15 -15.65 -10.12 -5.27
N SER A 16 -16.22 -11.04 -6.07
CA SER A 16 -16.69 -10.69 -7.39
C SER A 16 -17.62 -9.47 -7.33
N GLY A 17 -17.35 -8.47 -8.15
CA GLY A 17 -18.12 -7.23 -8.19
C GLY A 17 -17.72 -6.16 -7.18
N GLU A 18 -16.86 -6.47 -6.22
CA GLU A 18 -16.33 -5.46 -5.31
C GLU A 18 -15.28 -4.59 -6.01
N ASP A 19 -15.16 -3.34 -5.56
CA ASP A 19 -14.16 -2.43 -6.09
C ASP A 19 -12.79 -2.74 -5.47
N VAL A 20 -11.83 -3.09 -6.32
CA VAL A 20 -10.45 -3.36 -5.91
C VAL A 20 -9.65 -2.08 -6.07
N PRO A 21 -9.02 -1.56 -4.97
CA PRO A 21 -8.22 -0.35 -5.07
C PRO A 21 -7.08 -0.47 -6.09
N ASP A 22 -6.87 0.61 -6.83
CA ASP A 22 -5.73 0.71 -7.74
C ASP A 22 -4.53 1.27 -6.97
N MET A 23 -3.49 0.47 -6.85
CA MET A 23 -2.25 0.88 -6.18
C MET A 23 -1.21 1.46 -7.16
N GLY A 24 -1.54 1.52 -8.45
CA GLY A 24 -0.64 2.08 -9.46
C GLY A 24 0.68 1.32 -9.53
N SER A 25 1.79 2.04 -9.38
CA SER A 25 3.14 1.46 -9.42
C SER A 25 3.57 0.79 -8.12
N ILE A 26 2.75 0.87 -7.07
CA ILE A 26 3.12 0.40 -5.73
C ILE A 26 3.14 -1.12 -5.69
N VAL A 27 4.25 -1.68 -5.20
CA VAL A 27 4.45 -3.12 -5.03
C VAL A 27 4.86 -3.39 -3.59
N CYS A 28 4.27 -4.40 -2.97
CA CYS A 28 4.69 -4.87 -1.66
C CYS A 28 5.92 -5.76 -1.82
N THR A 29 7.05 -5.34 -1.26
CA THR A 29 8.32 -6.06 -1.40
C THR A 29 8.54 -7.07 -0.27
N SER A 30 7.97 -6.80 0.90
CA SER A 30 8.03 -7.74 2.02
C SER A 30 6.92 -7.44 3.02
N SER A 31 6.57 -8.45 3.80
CA SER A 31 5.57 -8.29 4.86
C SER A 31 5.93 -9.14 6.06
N ASN A 32 5.64 -8.61 7.25
CA ASN A 32 5.80 -9.32 8.51
C ASN A 32 4.58 -8.97 9.38
N GLY A 33 3.57 -9.82 9.33
CA GLY A 33 2.29 -9.52 9.95
C GLY A 33 1.62 -8.31 9.30
N ASN A 34 1.32 -7.29 10.09
CA ASN A 34 0.71 -6.05 9.60
C ASN A 34 1.73 -5.03 9.09
N ILE A 35 3.01 -5.27 9.34
CA ILE A 35 4.08 -4.36 8.91
C ILE A 35 4.49 -4.76 7.49
N ARG A 36 4.39 -3.82 6.57
CA ARG A 36 4.66 -4.07 5.15
C ARG A 36 5.59 -3.03 4.59
N ASN A 37 6.42 -3.46 3.65
CA ASN A 37 7.33 -2.58 2.94
C ASN A 37 6.89 -2.50 1.48
N TYR A 38 6.78 -1.27 0.98
CA TYR A 38 6.34 -1.00 -0.37
C TYR A 38 7.39 -0.23 -1.15
N GLU A 39 7.36 -0.34 -2.46
CA GLU A 39 8.13 0.48 -3.39
C GLU A 39 7.23 0.94 -4.52
N GLY A 40 7.52 2.11 -5.07
CA GLY A 40 6.77 2.65 -6.19
C GLY A 40 7.20 4.05 -6.54
N LEU A 41 6.41 4.72 -7.38
CA LEU A 41 6.67 6.09 -7.79
C LEU A 41 6.02 7.08 -6.82
N SER A 42 6.64 8.23 -6.63
CA SER A 42 6.14 9.25 -5.69
C SER A 42 4.74 9.75 -6.03
N LYS A 43 4.35 9.72 -7.30
CA LYS A 43 3.02 10.13 -7.73
C LYS A 43 1.89 9.26 -7.17
N ASP A 44 2.21 8.06 -6.70
CA ASP A 44 1.23 7.10 -6.22
C ASP A 44 1.17 7.01 -4.69
N ILE A 45 1.80 7.94 -3.97
CA ILE A 45 1.83 7.95 -2.51
C ILE A 45 0.41 7.95 -1.92
N ASP A 46 -0.52 8.68 -2.53
CA ASP A 46 -1.90 8.77 -2.06
C ASP A 46 -2.69 7.46 -2.24
N LYS A 47 -2.13 6.51 -2.98
CA LYS A 47 -2.73 5.19 -3.17
C LYS A 47 -2.27 4.16 -2.13
N LEU A 48 -1.37 4.54 -1.22
CA LEU A 48 -0.88 3.64 -0.18
C LEU A 48 -2.01 3.23 0.76
N PRO A 49 -2.03 1.96 1.21
CA PRO A 49 -3.08 1.48 2.09
C PRO A 49 -2.95 2.05 3.50
N HIS A 50 -4.06 2.07 4.25
CA HIS A 50 -4.11 2.52 5.64
C HIS A 50 -4.49 1.40 6.60
N TYR A 51 -4.53 0.15 6.13
CA TYR A 51 -4.84 -1.02 6.97
C TYR A 51 -3.58 -1.72 7.50
N VAL A 52 -2.41 -1.15 7.26
CA VAL A 52 -1.12 -1.72 7.68
C VAL A 52 -0.75 -1.24 9.09
N GLY A 53 0.24 -1.88 9.70
CA GLY A 53 0.71 -1.49 11.03
C GLY A 53 1.69 -0.32 11.01
N THR A 54 1.80 0.36 12.16
CA THR A 54 2.81 1.41 12.36
C THR A 54 4.21 0.83 12.10
N GLY A 55 5.02 1.58 11.37
CA GLY A 55 6.36 1.13 10.97
C GLY A 55 6.42 0.58 9.56
N SER A 56 5.29 0.38 8.90
CA SER A 56 5.28 0.05 7.48
C SER A 56 5.97 1.15 6.69
N SER A 57 6.64 0.79 5.61
CA SER A 57 7.46 1.73 4.84
C SER A 57 7.11 1.75 3.37
N PHE A 58 7.37 2.88 2.74
CA PHE A 58 7.28 3.05 1.30
C PHE A 58 8.50 3.80 0.80
N MET A 59 9.17 3.26 -0.21
CA MET A 59 10.27 3.95 -0.88
C MET A 59 9.81 4.44 -2.25
N ALA A 60 9.91 5.75 -2.46
CA ALA A 60 9.68 6.35 -3.77
C ALA A 60 10.95 6.19 -4.60
N THR A 61 10.90 5.29 -5.59
CA THR A 61 12.10 4.92 -6.35
C THR A 61 12.60 6.01 -7.29
N ASP A 62 11.72 6.94 -7.67
CA ASP A 62 12.07 8.07 -8.53
C ASP A 62 12.74 9.22 -7.78
N THR A 63 12.49 9.37 -6.47
CA THR A 63 13.02 10.46 -5.65
C THR A 63 13.94 9.98 -4.54
N ALA A 64 13.97 8.67 -4.29
CA ALA A 64 14.69 8.03 -3.16
C ALA A 64 14.19 8.49 -1.79
N ASP A 65 12.98 9.03 -1.71
CA ASP A 65 12.36 9.40 -0.44
C ASP A 65 11.75 8.16 0.22
N ILE A 66 11.81 8.12 1.56
CA ILE A 66 11.22 7.05 2.35
C ILE A 66 10.07 7.63 3.18
N TYR A 67 8.96 6.92 3.23
CA TYR A 67 7.79 7.28 4.02
C TYR A 67 7.50 6.17 5.02
N LYS A 68 7.06 6.56 6.22
CA LYS A 68 6.66 5.62 7.26
C LYS A 68 5.21 5.86 7.64
N TYR A 69 4.48 4.76 7.81
CA TYR A 69 3.09 4.82 8.24
C TYR A 69 2.99 4.88 9.76
N GLU A 70 2.13 5.77 10.25
CA GLU A 70 1.76 5.82 11.66
C GLU A 70 0.26 5.64 11.83
N LYS A 71 -0.12 4.58 12.55
CA LYS A 71 -1.52 4.19 12.71
C LYS A 71 -2.32 5.18 13.54
N THR A 72 -1.70 5.79 14.55
CA THR A 72 -2.39 6.73 15.44
C THR A 72 -2.85 7.99 14.73
N THR A 73 -2.09 8.46 13.75
CA THR A 73 -2.44 9.62 12.94
C THR A 73 -3.04 9.25 11.59
N ASP A 74 -3.00 7.96 11.24
CA ASP A 74 -3.47 7.43 9.95
C ASP A 74 -2.81 8.14 8.76
N LYS A 75 -1.49 8.33 8.84
CA LYS A 75 -0.73 9.06 7.83
C LYS A 75 0.57 8.37 7.47
N TRP A 76 0.93 8.49 6.21
CA TRP A 76 2.25 8.17 5.70
C TRP A 76 3.11 9.44 5.76
N ASN A 77 4.08 9.46 6.65
CA ASN A 77 4.94 10.61 6.87
C ASN A 77 6.29 10.41 6.20
N LYS A 78 6.78 11.45 5.55
CA LYS A 78 8.12 11.41 4.95
C LYS A 78 9.17 11.29 6.05
N TRP A 79 10.05 10.34 5.85
CA TRP A 79 11.12 10.06 6.81
C TRP A 79 12.23 11.12 6.78
#